data_7aa8426a8d3051335b626ae17318dea7
#
_entry.id   7aa8426a8d3051335b626ae17318dea7
#
_cell.length_a   1.000
_cell.length_b   1.000
_cell.length_c   1.000
_cell.angle_alpha   90.00
_cell.angle_beta   90.00
_cell.angle_gamma   90.00
#
_symmetry.space_group_name_H-M   'P 1'
#
loop_
_entity.id
_entity.type
_entity.pdbx_description
1 polymer ?
#
loop_
_entity_poly.entity_id
_entity_poly.type
_entity_poly.pdbx_seq_one_letter_code
_entity_poly.pdbx_strand_id
1 'polypeptide(L)'
;MQKNGVQLWLKKSLEDPLVKILAKNSHLTKTQLETLLIDVLAENIAGKPLKYDEKARLRLTKAKISRGAFNRTLRQAQENVIKAIYTVLLLGYLGIFESTALDKYIEISNKL
;
A
#
# COMPACT_ATOMS: atom_id res chain seq x y z
N MET A 1 11.11 10.27 -17.40
CA MET A 1 11.62 9.58 -16.20
C MET A 1 12.09 8.19 -16.56
N GLN A 2 13.27 7.85 -16.14
CA GLN A 2 13.85 6.54 -16.37
C GLN A 2 13.29 5.51 -15.39
N LYS A 3 13.29 4.25 -15.80
CA LYS A 3 12.91 3.13 -14.92
C LYS A 3 13.67 3.18 -13.59
N ASN A 4 14.97 3.47 -13.64
CA ASN A 4 15.79 3.56 -12.44
C ASN A 4 15.34 4.66 -11.48
N GLY A 5 14.83 5.77 -12.01
CA GLY A 5 14.32 6.86 -11.18
C GLY A 5 13.08 6.46 -10.41
N VAL A 6 12.18 5.72 -11.06
CA VAL A 6 10.97 5.20 -10.42
C VAL A 6 11.35 4.18 -9.35
N GLN A 7 12.27 3.27 -9.66
CA GLN A 7 12.71 2.26 -8.70
C GLN A 7 13.44 2.86 -7.51
N LEU A 8 14.20 3.92 -7.71
CA LEU A 8 14.86 4.63 -6.61
C LEU A 8 13.83 5.24 -5.66
N TRP A 9 12.81 5.91 -6.23
CA TRP A 9 11.72 6.45 -5.44
C TRP A 9 10.99 5.36 -4.66
N LEU A 10 10.69 4.24 -5.32
CA LEU A 10 10.01 3.12 -4.72
C LEU A 10 10.80 2.55 -3.53
N LYS A 11 12.10 2.39 -3.73
CA LYS A 11 12.99 1.89 -2.68
C LYS A 11 13.01 2.82 -1.48
N LYS A 12 13.13 4.12 -1.72
CA LYS A 12 13.12 5.12 -0.64
C LYS A 12 11.80 5.10 0.12
N SER A 13 10.68 4.98 -0.60
CA SER A 13 9.36 4.90 0.03
C SER A 13 9.23 3.68 0.94
N LEU A 14 9.67 2.52 0.47
CA LEU A 14 9.57 1.28 1.23
C LEU A 14 10.54 1.19 2.39
N GLU A 15 11.64 1.94 2.35
CA GLU A 15 12.63 1.98 3.42
C GLU A 15 12.35 3.05 4.46
N ASP A 16 11.40 3.94 4.21
CA ASP A 16 11.03 4.99 5.15
C ASP A 16 10.60 4.36 6.49
N PRO A 17 11.19 4.80 7.63
CA PRO A 17 10.89 4.18 8.92
C PRO A 17 9.42 4.26 9.31
N LEU A 18 8.75 5.38 9.03
CA LEU A 18 7.33 5.51 9.34
C LEU A 18 6.48 4.59 8.48
N VAL A 19 6.81 4.48 7.19
CA VAL A 19 6.11 3.56 6.28
C VAL A 19 6.26 2.13 6.78
N LYS A 20 7.44 1.74 7.23
CA LYS A 20 7.67 0.39 7.76
C LYS A 20 6.80 0.10 8.98
N ILE A 21 6.70 1.05 9.89
CA ILE A 21 5.87 0.89 11.09
C ILE A 21 4.39 0.76 10.71
N LEU A 22 3.90 1.66 9.87
CA LEU A 22 2.50 1.63 9.46
C LEU A 22 2.17 0.38 8.66
N ALA A 23 3.04 -0.03 7.75
CA ALA A 23 2.84 -1.22 6.94
C ALA A 23 2.81 -2.48 7.80
N LYS A 24 3.72 -2.59 8.78
CA LYS A 24 3.78 -3.74 9.69
C LYS A 24 2.46 -3.93 10.45
N ASN A 25 1.78 -2.86 10.78
CA ASN A 25 0.55 -2.89 11.56
C ASN A 25 -0.70 -2.84 10.68
N SER A 26 -0.55 -2.87 9.37
CA SER A 26 -1.65 -2.91 8.41
C SER A 26 -1.92 -4.35 7.95
N HIS A 27 -2.92 -4.51 7.11
CA HIS A 27 -3.21 -5.79 6.46
C HIS A 27 -2.45 -5.98 5.15
N LEU A 28 -1.62 -5.00 4.77
CA LEU A 28 -0.88 -5.08 3.52
C LEU A 28 0.46 -5.78 3.71
N THR A 29 0.76 -6.76 2.88
CA THR A 29 2.10 -7.32 2.82
C THR A 29 3.03 -6.32 2.13
N LYS A 30 4.34 -6.51 2.29
CA LYS A 30 5.32 -5.65 1.62
C LYS A 30 5.11 -5.68 0.09
N THR A 31 4.86 -6.84 -0.47
CA THR A 31 4.61 -7.01 -1.90
C THR A 31 3.33 -6.30 -2.35
N GLN A 32 2.27 -6.38 -1.54
CA GLN A 32 1.02 -5.69 -1.83
C GLN A 32 1.20 -4.17 -1.78
N LEU A 33 1.92 -3.67 -0.78
CA LEU A 33 2.20 -2.24 -0.65
C LEU A 33 3.01 -1.74 -1.84
N GLU A 34 4.07 -2.46 -2.20
CA GLU A 34 4.89 -2.13 -3.36
C GLU A 34 4.04 -2.05 -4.63
N THR A 35 3.17 -3.03 -4.82
CA THR A 35 2.30 -3.10 -6.00
C THR A 35 1.34 -1.91 -6.06
N LEU A 36 0.75 -1.53 -4.92
CA LEU A 36 -0.12 -0.35 -4.85
C LEU A 36 0.64 0.93 -5.17
N LEU A 37 1.84 1.08 -4.62
CA LEU A 37 2.65 2.28 -4.89
C LEU A 37 2.95 2.39 -6.38
N ILE A 38 3.29 1.29 -7.03
CA ILE A 38 3.55 1.28 -8.46
C ILE A 38 2.28 1.62 -9.24
N ASP A 39 1.18 0.96 -8.93
CA ASP A 39 -0.05 1.16 -9.69
C ASP A 39 -0.57 2.60 -9.61
N VAL A 40 -0.53 3.17 -8.41
CA VAL A 40 -1.17 4.48 -8.18
C VAL A 40 -0.23 5.64 -8.49
N LEU A 41 1.05 5.53 -8.17
CA LEU A 41 1.96 6.67 -8.19
C LEU A 41 3.08 6.62 -9.22
N ALA A 42 3.40 5.43 -9.76
CA ALA A 42 4.55 5.31 -10.66
C ALA A 42 4.42 6.17 -11.91
N GLU A 43 3.22 6.33 -12.45
CA GLU A 43 3.00 7.16 -13.63
C GLU A 43 3.32 8.62 -13.36
N ASN A 44 2.97 9.12 -12.17
CA ASN A 44 3.30 10.48 -11.77
C ASN A 44 4.82 10.68 -11.66
N ILE A 45 5.51 9.71 -11.08
CA ILE A 45 6.96 9.76 -10.93
C ILE A 45 7.65 9.64 -12.29
N ALA A 46 7.14 8.77 -13.17
CA ALA A 46 7.70 8.57 -14.51
C ALA A 46 7.39 9.75 -15.46
N GLY A 47 6.34 10.50 -15.16
CA GLY A 47 5.90 11.60 -16.02
C GLY A 47 5.21 11.13 -17.30
N LYS A 48 4.73 9.90 -17.32
CA LYS A 48 4.04 9.33 -18.48
C LYS A 48 3.18 8.14 -18.06
N PRO A 49 2.16 7.79 -18.89
CA PRO A 49 1.38 6.56 -18.64
C PRO A 49 2.25 5.31 -18.74
N LEU A 50 1.93 4.30 -17.97
CA LEU A 50 2.63 3.02 -17.95
C LEU A 50 1.64 1.88 -18.16
N LYS A 51 2.03 0.94 -19.02
CA LYS A 51 1.26 -0.30 -19.20
C LYS A 51 1.52 -1.25 -18.03
N TYR A 52 0.62 -2.20 -17.82
CA TYR A 52 0.79 -3.17 -16.73
C TYR A 52 2.06 -4.00 -16.86
N ASP A 53 2.48 -4.33 -18.08
CA ASP A 53 3.76 -5.03 -18.29
C ASP A 53 4.93 -4.19 -17.78
N GLU A 54 4.89 -2.88 -18.02
CA GLU A 54 5.92 -1.97 -17.54
C GLU A 54 5.87 -1.83 -16.03
N LYS A 55 4.68 -1.71 -15.45
CA LYS A 55 4.49 -1.65 -14.00
C LYS A 55 5.04 -2.90 -13.31
N ALA A 56 4.76 -4.08 -13.89
CA ALA A 56 5.22 -5.34 -13.33
C ALA A 56 6.75 -5.41 -13.25
N ARG A 57 7.45 -4.81 -14.22
CA ARG A 57 8.91 -4.78 -14.24
C ARG A 57 9.54 -3.83 -13.22
N LEU A 58 8.75 -2.95 -12.62
CA LEU A 58 9.25 -2.00 -11.64
C LEU A 58 9.41 -2.58 -10.24
N ARG A 59 8.85 -3.76 -10.00
CA ARG A 59 8.90 -4.37 -8.68
C ARG A 59 10.33 -4.69 -8.26
N LEU A 60 10.62 -4.43 -6.98
CA LEU A 60 11.93 -4.65 -6.38
C LEU A 60 12.02 -6.00 -5.67
N THR A 61 10.88 -6.46 -5.12
CA THR A 61 10.85 -7.67 -4.31
C THR A 61 10.99 -8.95 -5.15
N LYS A 62 10.75 -8.86 -6.46
CA LYS A 62 10.89 -9.98 -7.36
C LYS A 62 11.29 -9.47 -8.74
N ALA A 63 12.43 -9.97 -9.24
CA ALA A 63 13.05 -9.44 -10.45
C ALA A 63 12.19 -9.57 -11.70
N LYS A 64 11.44 -10.68 -11.82
CA LYS A 64 10.60 -10.91 -13.00
C LYS A 64 9.25 -11.45 -12.56
N ILE A 65 8.21 -10.70 -12.86
CA ILE A 65 6.85 -11.17 -12.67
C ILE A 65 6.05 -10.86 -13.92
N SER A 66 5.07 -11.70 -14.20
CA SER A 66 4.17 -11.48 -15.31
C SER A 66 3.15 -10.40 -14.97
N ARG A 67 2.55 -9.83 -16.02
CA ARG A 67 1.44 -8.91 -15.86
C ARG A 67 0.30 -9.55 -15.05
N GLY A 68 0.02 -10.83 -15.30
CA GLY A 68 -1.03 -11.54 -14.57
C GLY A 68 -0.75 -11.67 -13.09
N ALA A 69 0.50 -11.97 -12.73
CA ALA A 69 0.91 -12.06 -11.32
C ALA A 69 0.84 -10.69 -10.64
N PHE A 70 1.28 -9.64 -11.34
CA PHE A 70 1.18 -8.26 -10.83
C PHE A 70 -0.28 -7.89 -10.57
N ASN A 71 -1.17 -8.16 -11.53
CA ASN A 71 -2.58 -7.83 -11.40
C ASN A 71 -3.27 -8.62 -10.30
N ARG A 72 -2.85 -9.87 -10.07
CA ARG A 72 -3.40 -10.68 -8.97
C ARG A 72 -3.03 -10.07 -7.61
N THR A 73 -1.77 -9.69 -7.43
CA THR A 73 -1.32 -9.04 -6.20
C THR A 73 -2.01 -7.69 -6.02
N LEU A 74 -2.16 -6.93 -7.09
CA LEU A 74 -2.86 -5.65 -7.06
C LEU A 74 -4.29 -5.81 -6.59
N ARG A 75 -5.01 -6.81 -7.13
CA ARG A 75 -6.39 -7.07 -6.71
C ARG A 75 -6.48 -7.41 -5.23
N GLN A 76 -5.58 -8.26 -4.74
CA GLN A 76 -5.54 -8.62 -3.32
C GLN A 76 -5.28 -7.38 -2.45
N ALA A 77 -4.35 -6.54 -2.87
CA ALA A 77 -4.04 -5.30 -2.15
C ALA A 77 -5.24 -4.35 -2.13
N GLN A 78 -5.91 -4.18 -3.27
CA GLN A 78 -7.10 -3.34 -3.36
C GLN A 78 -8.22 -3.85 -2.48
N GLU A 79 -8.43 -5.16 -2.44
CA GLU A 79 -9.44 -5.77 -1.57
C GLU A 79 -9.15 -5.48 -0.10
N ASN A 80 -7.88 -5.56 0.30
CA ASN A 80 -7.49 -5.23 1.67
C ASN A 80 -7.76 -3.78 2.01
N VAL A 81 -7.48 -2.86 1.09
CA VAL A 81 -7.78 -1.43 1.28
C VAL A 81 -9.29 -1.21 1.41
N ILE A 82 -10.07 -1.82 0.52
CA ILE A 82 -11.53 -1.68 0.53
C ILE A 82 -12.10 -2.20 1.86
N LYS A 83 -11.64 -3.36 2.32
CA LYS A 83 -12.10 -3.92 3.59
C LYS A 83 -11.76 -3.01 4.77
N ALA A 84 -10.57 -2.41 4.75
CA ALA A 84 -10.19 -1.46 5.80
C ALA A 84 -11.11 -0.24 5.81
N ILE A 85 -11.45 0.28 4.64
CA ILE A 85 -12.38 1.40 4.51
C ILE A 85 -13.76 1.02 5.06
N TYR A 86 -14.27 -0.15 4.68
CA TYR A 86 -15.57 -0.61 5.19
C TYR A 86 -15.56 -0.77 6.71
N THR A 87 -14.45 -1.26 7.26
CA THR A 87 -14.31 -1.37 8.71
C THR A 87 -14.42 0.00 9.38
N VAL A 88 -13.72 0.99 8.85
CA VAL A 88 -13.77 2.36 9.39
C VAL A 88 -15.18 2.92 9.27
N LEU A 89 -15.84 2.74 8.12
CA LEU A 89 -17.20 3.22 7.90
C LEU A 89 -18.19 2.56 8.84
N LEU A 90 -18.06 1.24 9.06
CA LEU A 90 -18.92 0.50 9.97
C LEU A 90 -18.81 1.04 11.39
N LEU A 91 -17.59 1.21 11.86
CA LEU A 91 -17.35 1.69 13.22
C LEU A 91 -17.80 3.14 13.39
N GLY A 92 -17.60 3.97 12.35
CA GLY A 92 -18.10 5.33 12.35
C GLY A 92 -19.61 5.40 12.43
N TYR A 93 -20.29 4.56 11.65
CA TYR A 93 -21.76 4.49 11.66
C TYR A 93 -22.30 4.09 13.04
N LEU A 94 -21.62 3.17 13.71
CA LEU A 94 -22.00 2.69 15.04
C LEU A 94 -21.61 3.65 16.17
N GLY A 95 -20.92 4.75 15.85
CA GLY A 95 -20.53 5.73 16.85
C GLY A 95 -19.30 5.38 17.67
N ILE A 96 -18.54 4.38 17.25
CA ILE A 96 -17.34 3.90 17.98
C ILE A 96 -16.27 5.00 18.06
N PHE A 97 -16.17 5.85 17.04
CA PHE A 97 -15.17 6.91 16.98
C PHE A 97 -15.59 8.19 17.74
N GLU A 98 -16.79 8.18 18.33
CA GLU A 98 -17.28 9.32 19.09
C GLU A 98 -16.86 9.19 20.56
N SER A 99 -16.75 10.32 21.25
CA SER A 99 -16.42 10.39 22.68
C SER A 99 -15.14 9.63 23.02
N THR A 100 -15.11 9.00 24.18
CA THR A 100 -13.92 8.33 24.73
C THR A 100 -13.72 6.90 24.22
N ALA A 101 -14.65 6.38 23.40
CA ALA A 101 -14.55 5.00 22.92
C ALA A 101 -13.26 4.75 22.12
N LEU A 102 -12.82 5.74 21.35
CA LEU A 102 -11.61 5.64 20.56
C LEU A 102 -10.34 5.56 21.42
N ASP A 103 -10.38 6.11 22.62
CA ASP A 103 -9.22 6.15 23.52
C ASP A 103 -8.69 4.74 23.83
N LYS A 104 -9.56 3.77 23.96
CA LYS A 104 -9.17 2.37 24.22
C LYS A 104 -8.31 1.82 23.09
N TYR A 105 -8.64 2.15 21.84
CA TYR A 105 -7.89 1.69 20.67
C TYR A 105 -6.55 2.39 20.57
N ILE A 106 -6.49 3.67 20.94
CA ILE A 106 -5.25 4.43 20.97
C ILE A 106 -4.31 3.83 22.02
N GLU A 107 -4.81 3.50 23.22
CA GLU A 107 -4.03 2.83 24.25
C GLU A 107 -3.45 1.50 23.77
N ILE A 108 -4.29 0.66 23.14
CA ILE A 108 -3.85 -0.63 22.62
C ILE A 108 -2.77 -0.41 21.56
N SER A 109 -2.96 0.56 20.68
CA SER A 109 -2.01 0.91 19.63
C SER A 109 -0.65 1.29 20.21
N ASN A 110 -0.63 2.03 21.31
CA ASN A 110 0.62 2.45 21.94
C ASN A 110 1.40 1.29 22.56
N LYS A 111 0.77 0.17 22.79
CA LYS A 111 1.41 -1.04 23.34
C LYS A 111 1.92 -1.99 22.26
N LEU A 112 1.56 -1.74 21.02
CA LEU A 112 2.01 -2.56 19.92
C LEU A 112 3.44 -2.18 19.50
#